data_a4ee9e37e5036e47e3d640f9a8f3f8bd
#
_entry.id   a4ee9e37e5036e47e3d640f9a8f3f8bd
#
_cell.length_a   1.000
_cell.length_b   1.000
_cell.length_c   1.000
_cell.angle_alpha   90.00
_cell.angle_beta   90.00
_cell.angle_gamma   90.00
#
_symmetry.space_group_name_H-M   'P 1'
#
loop_
_entity.id
_entity.type
_entity.pdbx_description
1 polymer ?
#
loop_
_entity_poly.entity_id
_entity_poly.type
_entity_poly.pdbx_seq_one_letter_code
_entity_poly.pdbx_strand_id
1 'polypeptide(L)'
;MTESRRDTALLPVYRVRPLPLCYVSQDMGNFTYRFNNGVRFDLPIYAWYIEGGSQKVLVDTGANSEHMRKYRNFEATDINTFDDALVKVGLKASDIDMVIQTHLMLDHCANTRKCTKAKVVVQQTELEFAIAPHPILAPTYIRELFMGLNLQLVSGYTEILPGIDLIPVPGHSPGCQAVSVNTSKGKVVI
;
A
#
# COMPACT_ATOMS: atom_id res chain seq x y z
N MET A 1 44.12 5.15 -14.95
CA MET A 1 42.89 4.78 -14.20
C MET A 1 41.97 5.98 -14.26
N THR A 2 41.00 5.95 -15.17
CA THR A 2 40.03 7.04 -15.35
C THR A 2 38.86 6.75 -14.38
N GLU A 3 38.77 7.54 -13.29
CA GLU A 3 37.57 7.57 -12.46
C GLU A 3 36.40 8.01 -13.32
N SER A 4 35.48 7.10 -13.56
CA SER A 4 34.17 7.40 -14.14
C SER A 4 33.45 8.36 -13.19
N ARG A 5 33.34 9.62 -13.58
CA ARG A 5 32.41 10.56 -12.95
C ARG A 5 31.02 9.95 -13.08
N ARG A 6 30.48 9.43 -11.98
CA ARG A 6 29.04 9.16 -11.89
C ARG A 6 28.36 10.51 -12.06
N ASP A 7 27.62 10.65 -13.14
CA ASP A 7 26.72 11.76 -13.36
C ASP A 7 25.77 11.81 -12.15
N THR A 8 25.96 12.78 -11.26
CA THR A 8 25.06 13.01 -10.12
C THR A 8 23.81 13.72 -10.64
N ALA A 9 23.04 13.03 -11.49
CA ALA A 9 21.70 13.48 -11.79
C ALA A 9 20.95 13.61 -10.45
N LEU A 10 20.46 14.81 -10.15
CA LEU A 10 19.67 15.04 -8.95
C LEU A 10 18.49 14.05 -8.95
N LEU A 11 18.37 13.27 -7.87
CA LEU A 11 17.26 12.35 -7.73
C LEU A 11 15.92 13.12 -7.83
N PRO A 12 14.91 12.55 -8.49
CA PRO A 12 13.58 13.15 -8.52
C PRO A 12 13.07 13.46 -7.13
N VAL A 13 12.34 14.56 -7.01
CA VAL A 13 11.71 15.00 -5.76
C VAL A 13 10.21 14.83 -5.92
N TYR A 14 9.64 14.01 -5.05
CA TYR A 14 8.23 13.67 -5.06
C TYR A 14 7.45 14.39 -3.96
N ARG A 15 6.13 14.34 -4.08
CA ARG A 15 5.18 14.69 -3.02
C ARG A 15 4.34 13.45 -2.70
N VAL A 16 4.23 13.10 -1.44
CA VAL A 16 3.34 12.03 -0.96
C VAL A 16 1.99 12.65 -0.57
N ARG A 17 0.90 12.17 -1.19
CA ARG A 17 -0.46 12.64 -0.98
C ARG A 17 -1.28 11.53 -0.32
N PRO A 18 -1.71 11.69 0.95
CA PRO A 18 -2.63 10.74 1.58
C PRO A 18 -4.01 10.81 0.95
N LEU A 19 -4.61 9.67 0.68
CA LEU A 19 -5.95 9.49 0.15
C LEU A 19 -6.77 8.70 1.19
N PRO A 20 -7.42 9.37 2.15
CA PRO A 20 -8.21 8.70 3.18
C PRO A 20 -9.48 8.09 2.56
N LEU A 21 -9.77 6.82 2.88
CA LEU A 21 -10.87 6.07 2.30
C LEU A 21 -11.96 5.74 3.31
N CYS A 22 -11.64 5.14 4.44
CA CYS A 22 -12.61 4.87 5.48
C CYS A 22 -11.97 4.84 6.88
N TYR A 23 -12.81 4.89 7.89
CA TYR A 23 -12.46 4.54 9.26
C TYR A 23 -13.03 3.18 9.62
N VAL A 24 -12.24 2.35 10.30
CA VAL A 24 -12.68 1.07 10.86
C VAL A 24 -12.63 1.17 12.37
N SER A 25 -13.77 0.94 13.03
CA SER A 25 -13.81 0.94 14.49
C SER A 25 -13.15 -0.30 15.05
N GLN A 26 -12.09 -0.14 15.82
CA GLN A 26 -11.25 -1.20 16.34
C GLN A 26 -11.09 -1.12 17.87
N ASP A 27 -10.77 -2.26 18.49
CA ASP A 27 -10.33 -2.31 19.87
C ASP A 27 -8.82 -2.05 19.92
N MET A 28 -8.40 -1.04 20.68
CA MET A 28 -7.00 -0.65 20.79
C MET A 28 -6.13 -1.78 21.38
N GLY A 29 -6.70 -2.68 22.17
CA GLY A 29 -6.02 -3.87 22.69
C GLY A 29 -5.48 -4.80 21.60
N ASN A 30 -6.03 -4.75 20.36
CA ASN A 30 -5.51 -5.50 19.22
C ASN A 30 -4.17 -4.96 18.70
N PHE A 31 -3.82 -3.73 19.07
CA PHE A 31 -2.61 -3.01 18.59
C PHE A 31 -1.60 -2.74 19.70
N THR A 32 -2.05 -2.82 20.96
CA THR A 32 -1.21 -2.54 22.13
C THR A 32 -1.12 -3.76 23.04
N TYR A 33 0.09 -4.33 23.12
CA TYR A 33 0.28 -5.56 23.91
C TYR A 33 -0.15 -5.37 25.36
N ARG A 34 -1.24 -6.07 25.78
CA ARG A 34 -1.80 -6.08 27.14
C ARG A 34 -2.32 -4.74 27.69
N PHE A 35 -2.47 -3.73 26.84
CA PHE A 35 -3.00 -2.42 27.23
C PHE A 35 -4.24 -2.06 26.42
N ASN A 36 -5.07 -1.17 26.97
CA ASN A 36 -6.20 -0.54 26.31
C ASN A 36 -7.27 -1.53 25.77
N ASN A 37 -7.42 -2.71 26.37
CA ASN A 37 -8.49 -3.63 26.03
C ASN A 37 -9.86 -2.96 26.31
N GLY A 38 -10.79 -3.06 25.35
CA GLY A 38 -12.12 -2.44 25.42
C GLY A 38 -12.13 -0.95 25.05
N VAL A 39 -10.98 -0.32 24.79
CA VAL A 39 -10.92 1.06 24.30
C VAL A 39 -11.11 1.06 22.79
N ARG A 40 -12.23 1.65 22.33
CA ARG A 40 -12.53 1.77 20.89
C ARG A 40 -11.82 2.98 20.30
N PHE A 41 -11.34 2.85 19.07
CA PHE A 41 -10.79 3.95 18.28
C PHE A 41 -11.05 3.72 16.79
N ASP A 42 -11.03 4.80 16.03
CA ASP A 42 -11.24 4.77 14.59
C ASP A 42 -9.89 4.70 13.87
N LEU A 43 -9.59 3.54 13.30
CA LEU A 43 -8.39 3.28 12.51
C LEU A 43 -8.63 3.77 11.06
N PRO A 44 -7.89 4.77 10.58
CA PRO A 44 -8.06 5.26 9.21
C PRO A 44 -7.35 4.35 8.21
N ILE A 45 -8.03 4.05 7.10
CA ILE A 45 -7.50 3.29 5.96
C ILE A 45 -7.20 4.25 4.83
N TYR A 46 -5.99 4.14 4.26
CA TYR A 46 -5.48 5.02 3.21
C TYR A 46 -5.05 4.26 1.95
N ALA A 47 -5.06 4.97 0.83
CA ALA A 47 -4.12 4.82 -0.26
C ALA A 47 -3.19 6.04 -0.27
N TRP A 48 -2.02 5.94 -0.90
CA TRP A 48 -1.06 7.04 -0.96
C TRP A 48 -0.65 7.30 -2.42
N TYR A 49 -0.79 8.54 -2.89
CA TYR A 49 -0.34 8.91 -4.22
C TYR A 49 1.05 9.56 -4.16
N ILE A 50 1.98 9.04 -4.95
CA ILE A 50 3.31 9.61 -5.14
C ILE A 50 3.28 10.50 -6.40
N GLU A 51 3.22 11.80 -6.18
CA GLU A 51 3.12 12.84 -7.21
C GLU A 51 4.52 13.37 -7.59
N GLY A 52 4.75 13.68 -8.86
CA GLY A 52 5.96 14.38 -9.33
C GLY A 52 6.84 13.58 -10.30
N GLY A 53 6.56 12.29 -10.50
CA GLY A 53 7.25 11.46 -11.49
C GLY A 53 6.54 11.40 -12.84
N SER A 54 7.17 10.73 -13.81
CA SER A 54 6.58 10.42 -15.12
C SER A 54 5.48 9.35 -15.03
N GLN A 55 5.55 8.48 -14.02
CA GLN A 55 4.55 7.45 -13.74
C GLN A 55 3.61 7.90 -12.62
N LYS A 56 2.35 7.49 -12.70
CA LYS A 56 1.35 7.66 -11.66
C LYS A 56 1.42 6.46 -10.72
N VAL A 57 1.99 6.67 -9.52
CA VAL A 57 2.30 5.60 -8.57
C VAL A 57 1.41 5.72 -7.34
N LEU A 58 0.76 4.63 -6.96
CA LEU A 58 0.10 4.48 -5.66
C LEU A 58 0.91 3.56 -4.76
N VAL A 59 0.87 3.82 -3.46
CA VAL A 59 1.22 2.86 -2.43
C VAL A 59 -0.08 2.46 -1.74
N ASP A 60 -0.38 1.17 -1.78
CA ASP A 60 -1.64 0.57 -1.38
C ASP A 60 -2.88 1.18 -2.08
N THR A 61 -4.00 0.53 -1.93
CA THR A 61 -5.28 0.97 -2.51
C THR A 61 -6.40 1.00 -1.48
N GLY A 62 -6.07 0.64 -0.23
CA GLY A 62 -7.00 0.65 0.88
C GLY A 62 -8.24 -0.21 0.68
N ALA A 63 -9.26 0.05 1.48
CA ALA A 63 -10.59 -0.56 1.43
C ALA A 63 -11.66 0.48 1.74
N ASN A 64 -12.93 0.11 1.57
CA ASN A 64 -14.10 0.86 1.97
C ASN A 64 -14.95 0.07 2.99
N SER A 65 -16.04 0.68 3.49
CA SER A 65 -16.93 0.07 4.46
C SER A 65 -17.62 -1.21 3.93
N GLU A 66 -17.89 -1.28 2.63
CA GLU A 66 -18.47 -2.47 1.99
C GLU A 66 -17.51 -3.65 2.05
N HIS A 67 -16.22 -3.44 1.71
CA HIS A 67 -15.19 -4.46 1.81
C HIS A 67 -15.03 -4.95 3.25
N MET A 68 -14.99 -4.03 4.21
CA MET A 68 -14.84 -4.38 5.63
C MET A 68 -16.02 -5.19 6.15
N ARG A 69 -17.22 -4.84 5.76
CA ARG A 69 -18.45 -5.59 6.13
C ARG A 69 -18.50 -6.95 5.46
N LYS A 70 -18.24 -7.00 4.13
CA LYS A 70 -18.34 -8.24 3.34
C LYS A 70 -17.37 -9.32 3.82
N TYR A 71 -16.11 -8.94 4.07
CA TYR A 71 -15.04 -9.92 4.30
C TYR A 71 -14.65 -10.08 5.76
N ARG A 72 -14.90 -9.08 6.60
CA ARG A 72 -14.46 -9.08 7.99
C ARG A 72 -15.56 -8.90 9.01
N ASN A 73 -16.78 -8.55 8.56
CA ASN A 73 -17.89 -8.15 9.42
C ASN A 73 -17.49 -7.02 10.40
N PHE A 74 -16.64 -6.09 9.95
CA PHE A 74 -16.24 -4.92 10.72
C PHE A 74 -17.14 -3.72 10.41
N GLU A 75 -17.44 -2.94 11.44
CA GLU A 75 -18.05 -1.62 11.28
C GLU A 75 -17.01 -0.65 10.72
N ALA A 76 -17.37 0.03 9.65
CA ALA A 76 -16.52 1.03 9.02
C ALA A 76 -17.39 2.16 8.45
N THR A 77 -16.82 3.36 8.41
CA THR A 77 -17.45 4.57 7.88
C THR A 77 -16.60 5.11 6.75
N ASP A 78 -17.21 5.27 5.56
CA ASP A 78 -16.50 5.81 4.40
C ASP A 78 -16.23 7.30 4.56
N ILE A 79 -15.00 7.71 4.22
CA ILE A 79 -14.57 9.11 4.08
C ILE A 79 -14.69 9.51 2.60
N ASN A 80 -14.19 8.64 1.71
CA ASN A 80 -14.26 8.77 0.27
C ASN A 80 -14.38 7.39 -0.36
N THR A 81 -15.02 7.31 -1.51
CA THR A 81 -14.77 6.18 -2.40
C THR A 81 -13.32 6.26 -2.93
N PHE A 82 -12.77 5.14 -3.37
CA PHE A 82 -11.43 5.12 -3.99
C PHE A 82 -11.36 6.05 -5.21
N ASP A 83 -12.41 6.05 -6.02
CA ASP A 83 -12.48 6.88 -7.23
C ASP A 83 -12.57 8.38 -6.88
N ASP A 84 -13.39 8.77 -5.89
CA ASP A 84 -13.49 10.17 -5.43
C ASP A 84 -12.17 10.67 -4.82
N ALA A 85 -11.46 9.80 -4.10
CA ALA A 85 -10.16 10.13 -3.53
C ALA A 85 -9.11 10.39 -4.63
N LEU A 86 -9.13 9.63 -5.73
CA LEU A 86 -8.28 9.87 -6.89
C LEU A 86 -8.66 11.16 -7.64
N VAL A 87 -9.96 11.44 -7.79
CA VAL A 87 -10.43 12.69 -8.44
C VAL A 87 -9.90 13.93 -7.71
N LYS A 88 -9.78 13.91 -6.37
CA LYS A 88 -9.21 15.01 -5.58
C LYS A 88 -7.74 15.32 -5.90
N VAL A 89 -7.04 14.38 -6.53
CA VAL A 89 -5.65 14.57 -7.01
C VAL A 89 -5.57 14.60 -8.54
N GLY A 90 -6.72 14.75 -9.23
CA GLY A 90 -6.81 14.88 -10.67
C GLY A 90 -6.60 13.58 -11.46
N LEU A 91 -6.87 12.43 -10.86
CA LEU A 91 -6.63 11.11 -11.44
C LEU A 91 -7.91 10.27 -11.48
N LYS A 92 -7.86 9.23 -12.32
CA LYS A 92 -8.78 8.09 -12.35
C LYS A 92 -8.00 6.80 -12.08
N ALA A 93 -8.67 5.75 -11.63
CA ALA A 93 -8.02 4.45 -11.40
C ALA A 93 -7.33 3.90 -12.67
N SER A 94 -7.89 4.18 -13.85
CA SER A 94 -7.29 3.81 -15.14
C SER A 94 -6.03 4.60 -15.51
N ASP A 95 -5.71 5.69 -14.81
CA ASP A 95 -4.51 6.49 -15.06
C ASP A 95 -3.28 5.95 -14.31
N ILE A 96 -3.50 5.07 -13.32
CA ILE A 96 -2.44 4.56 -12.47
C ILE A 96 -1.54 3.59 -13.25
N ASP A 97 -0.25 3.87 -13.29
CA ASP A 97 0.75 3.08 -13.99
C ASP A 97 1.34 1.98 -13.09
N MET A 98 1.44 2.25 -11.79
CA MET A 98 2.01 1.35 -10.81
C MET A 98 1.27 1.42 -9.47
N VAL A 99 1.02 0.26 -8.88
CA VAL A 99 0.59 0.12 -7.48
C VAL A 99 1.66 -0.65 -6.73
N ILE A 100 2.23 -0.06 -5.71
CA ILE A 100 3.16 -0.73 -4.80
C ILE A 100 2.34 -1.20 -3.60
N GLN A 101 2.25 -2.50 -3.39
CA GLN A 101 1.58 -3.06 -2.21
C GLN A 101 2.58 -3.21 -1.07
N THR A 102 2.29 -2.60 0.07
CA THR A 102 3.08 -2.83 1.28
C THR A 102 2.94 -4.29 1.72
N HIS A 103 1.73 -4.82 1.63
CA HIS A 103 1.37 -6.22 1.78
C HIS A 103 -0.02 -6.49 1.17
N LEU A 104 -0.51 -7.75 1.21
CA LEU A 104 -1.71 -8.16 0.48
C LEU A 104 -2.94 -8.38 1.37
N MET A 105 -2.98 -7.81 2.56
CA MET A 105 -4.20 -7.85 3.39
C MET A 105 -5.29 -6.96 2.79
N LEU A 106 -6.54 -7.28 3.09
CA LEU A 106 -7.76 -6.66 2.59
C LEU A 106 -7.72 -5.13 2.62
N ASP A 107 -7.34 -4.57 3.74
CA ASP A 107 -7.35 -3.13 4.00
C ASP A 107 -6.27 -2.35 3.23
N HIS A 108 -5.37 -3.05 2.53
CA HIS A 108 -4.33 -2.49 1.68
C HIS A 108 -4.57 -2.72 0.19
N CYS A 109 -5.22 -3.83 -0.21
CA CYS A 109 -5.29 -4.23 -1.61
C CYS A 109 -6.71 -4.25 -2.23
N ALA A 110 -7.76 -3.89 -1.48
CA ALA A 110 -9.14 -4.14 -1.92
C ALA A 110 -9.53 -3.42 -3.22
N ASN A 111 -8.97 -2.24 -3.51
CA ASN A 111 -9.29 -1.48 -4.72
C ASN A 111 -8.28 -1.69 -5.86
N THR A 112 -7.25 -2.54 -5.72
CA THR A 112 -6.16 -2.69 -6.69
C THR A 112 -6.69 -3.06 -8.09
N ARG A 113 -7.73 -3.89 -8.17
CA ARG A 113 -8.34 -4.30 -9.46
C ARG A 113 -8.93 -3.15 -10.26
N LYS A 114 -9.24 -2.00 -9.65
CA LYS A 114 -9.71 -0.81 -10.35
C LYS A 114 -8.60 -0.18 -11.20
N CYS A 115 -7.33 -0.37 -10.83
CA CYS A 115 -6.16 0.13 -11.54
C CYS A 115 -5.79 -0.83 -12.70
N THR A 116 -6.65 -0.92 -13.70
CA THR A 116 -6.65 -1.99 -14.73
C THR A 116 -5.39 -2.08 -15.59
N LYS A 117 -4.64 -0.97 -15.76
CA LYS A 117 -3.38 -0.96 -16.52
C LYS A 117 -2.15 -1.04 -15.63
N ALA A 118 -2.33 -0.90 -14.32
CA ALA A 118 -1.21 -0.79 -13.39
C ALA A 118 -0.40 -2.09 -13.31
N LYS A 119 0.91 -1.93 -13.23
CA LYS A 119 1.80 -2.96 -12.74
C LYS A 119 1.72 -2.97 -11.21
N VAL A 120 1.47 -4.12 -10.61
CA VAL A 120 1.33 -4.26 -9.15
C VAL A 120 2.59 -4.86 -8.58
N VAL A 121 3.34 -4.07 -7.82
CA VAL A 121 4.63 -4.44 -7.25
C VAL A 121 4.43 -4.97 -5.84
N VAL A 122 4.96 -6.15 -5.56
CA VAL A 122 4.88 -6.80 -4.25
C VAL A 122 6.09 -7.69 -4.03
N GLN A 123 6.50 -7.88 -2.77
CA GLN A 123 7.54 -8.85 -2.44
C GLN A 123 7.07 -10.28 -2.77
N GLN A 124 7.96 -11.07 -3.38
CA GLN A 124 7.66 -12.47 -3.70
C GLN A 124 7.23 -13.23 -2.45
N THR A 125 7.93 -13.05 -1.33
CA THR A 125 7.60 -13.67 -0.04
C THR A 125 6.19 -13.31 0.44
N GLU A 126 5.70 -12.10 0.15
CA GLU A 126 4.34 -11.71 0.51
C GLU A 126 3.30 -12.47 -0.31
N LEU A 127 3.51 -12.58 -1.62
CA LEU A 127 2.59 -13.34 -2.47
C LEU A 127 2.57 -14.82 -2.08
N GLU A 128 3.73 -15.44 -1.86
CA GLU A 128 3.84 -16.83 -1.42
C GLU A 128 3.07 -17.07 -0.12
N PHE A 129 3.23 -16.17 0.86
CA PHE A 129 2.50 -16.25 2.11
C PHE A 129 0.99 -15.99 1.91
N ALA A 130 0.60 -14.99 1.13
CA ALA A 130 -0.80 -14.64 0.89
C ALA A 130 -1.60 -15.75 0.19
N ILE A 131 -0.94 -16.60 -0.61
CA ILE A 131 -1.56 -17.77 -1.27
C ILE A 131 -1.92 -18.85 -0.26
N ALA A 132 -1.09 -19.06 0.77
CA ALA A 132 -1.29 -20.08 1.81
C ALA A 132 -0.95 -19.52 3.19
N PRO A 133 -1.72 -18.53 3.68
CA PRO A 133 -1.40 -17.85 4.92
C PRO A 133 -1.63 -18.75 6.13
N HIS A 134 -0.91 -18.45 7.22
CA HIS A 134 -1.18 -19.11 8.50
C HIS A 134 -2.67 -18.94 8.89
N PRO A 135 -3.35 -19.96 9.42
CA PRO A 135 -4.80 -19.94 9.69
C PRO A 135 -5.29 -18.71 10.47
N ILE A 136 -4.49 -18.20 11.40
CA ILE A 136 -4.84 -17.03 12.21
C ILE A 136 -4.93 -15.73 11.37
N LEU A 137 -4.17 -15.63 10.27
CA LEU A 137 -4.15 -14.50 9.35
C LEU A 137 -4.99 -14.73 8.09
N ALA A 138 -5.39 -15.98 7.81
CA ALA A 138 -6.13 -16.33 6.60
C ALA A 138 -7.37 -15.45 6.35
N PRO A 139 -8.15 -15.04 7.37
CA PRO A 139 -9.30 -14.16 7.15
C PRO A 139 -8.96 -12.76 6.64
N THR A 140 -7.69 -12.34 6.66
CA THR A 140 -7.27 -11.03 6.16
C THR A 140 -6.82 -11.06 4.70
N TYR A 141 -6.49 -12.25 4.17
CA TYR A 141 -6.01 -12.45 2.80
C TYR A 141 -7.13 -12.94 1.88
N ILE A 142 -7.72 -12.04 1.15
CA ILE A 142 -8.85 -12.32 0.25
C ILE A 142 -8.30 -12.56 -1.16
N ARG A 143 -8.14 -13.84 -1.53
CA ARG A 143 -7.49 -14.26 -2.79
C ARG A 143 -8.06 -13.58 -4.03
N GLU A 144 -9.37 -13.37 -4.09
CA GLU A 144 -10.02 -12.71 -5.23
C GLU A 144 -9.58 -11.26 -5.43
N LEU A 145 -8.98 -10.60 -4.43
CA LEU A 145 -8.53 -9.22 -4.53
C LEU A 145 -7.15 -9.09 -5.17
N PHE A 146 -6.28 -10.10 -5.05
CA PHE A 146 -4.91 -10.01 -5.54
C PHE A 146 -4.53 -11.07 -6.60
N MET A 147 -5.23 -12.21 -6.68
CA MET A 147 -4.93 -13.22 -7.71
C MET A 147 -5.31 -12.73 -9.11
N GLY A 148 -4.42 -12.99 -10.08
CA GLY A 148 -4.64 -12.61 -11.48
C GLY A 148 -4.43 -11.12 -11.79
N LEU A 149 -3.83 -10.36 -10.88
CA LEU A 149 -3.33 -9.00 -11.15
C LEU A 149 -2.05 -9.07 -12.02
N ASN A 150 -1.71 -7.95 -12.66
CA ASN A 150 -0.45 -7.81 -13.40
C ASN A 150 0.72 -7.61 -12.41
N LEU A 151 1.16 -8.70 -11.76
CA LEU A 151 2.13 -8.67 -10.70
C LEU A 151 3.57 -8.51 -11.22
N GLN A 152 4.32 -7.62 -10.59
CA GLN A 152 5.77 -7.55 -10.64
C GLN A 152 6.32 -7.97 -9.28
N LEU A 153 6.91 -9.16 -9.20
CA LEU A 153 7.52 -9.65 -7.97
C LEU A 153 8.91 -9.07 -7.80
N VAL A 154 9.22 -8.64 -6.58
CA VAL A 154 10.54 -8.18 -6.16
C VAL A 154 11.01 -9.00 -4.98
N SER A 155 12.32 -9.04 -4.74
CA SER A 155 12.92 -9.75 -3.61
C SER A 155 13.92 -8.86 -2.91
N GLY A 156 13.69 -8.62 -1.63
CA GLY A 156 14.59 -7.80 -0.83
C GLY A 156 14.49 -6.30 -1.14
N TYR A 157 15.55 -5.56 -0.79
CA TYR A 157 15.65 -4.14 -1.09
C TYR A 157 15.69 -3.91 -2.61
N THR A 158 14.88 -2.96 -3.09
CA THR A 158 14.82 -2.64 -4.52
C THR A 158 14.54 -1.15 -4.70
N GLU A 159 15.40 -0.44 -5.44
CA GLU A 159 15.04 0.87 -5.98
C GLU A 159 14.12 0.61 -7.19
N ILE A 160 12.82 0.85 -7.01
CA ILE A 160 11.80 0.56 -8.04
C ILE A 160 11.69 1.67 -9.08
N LEU A 161 11.93 2.90 -8.66
CA LEU A 161 12.07 4.10 -9.49
C LEU A 161 13.13 5.00 -8.85
N PRO A 162 13.83 5.86 -9.61
CA PRO A 162 14.80 6.76 -9.02
C PRO A 162 14.21 7.54 -7.85
N GLY A 163 14.77 7.36 -6.64
CA GLY A 163 14.30 8.00 -5.40
C GLY A 163 13.05 7.38 -4.76
N ILE A 164 12.62 6.20 -5.20
CA ILE A 164 11.59 5.38 -4.55
C ILE A 164 12.16 3.99 -4.26
N ASP A 165 12.36 3.68 -3.00
CA ASP A 165 12.97 2.44 -2.52
C ASP A 165 11.92 1.55 -1.84
N LEU A 166 12.00 0.26 -2.10
CA LEU A 166 11.25 -0.79 -1.41
C LEU A 166 12.15 -1.43 -0.36
N ILE A 167 11.73 -1.38 0.90
CA ILE A 167 12.50 -1.84 2.04
C ILE A 167 11.74 -2.98 2.70
N PRO A 168 12.23 -4.22 2.71
CA PRO A 168 11.61 -5.30 3.45
C PRO A 168 11.53 -4.98 4.95
N VAL A 169 10.35 -5.09 5.53
CA VAL A 169 10.08 -4.87 6.97
C VAL A 169 9.21 -6.02 7.50
N PRO A 170 9.71 -7.27 7.51
CA PRO A 170 8.95 -8.41 7.96
C PRO A 170 8.54 -8.26 9.43
N GLY A 171 7.35 -8.73 9.77
CA GLY A 171 6.80 -8.67 11.12
C GLY A 171 5.29 -8.77 11.11
N HIS A 172 4.61 -7.78 10.56
CA HIS A 172 3.16 -7.80 10.35
C HIS A 172 2.74 -8.93 9.38
N SER A 173 3.46 -9.05 8.28
CA SER A 173 3.50 -10.25 7.43
C SER A 173 4.95 -10.59 7.08
N PRO A 174 5.24 -11.83 6.61
CA PRO A 174 6.60 -12.22 6.23
C PRO A 174 7.19 -11.40 5.07
N GLY A 175 6.35 -10.94 4.17
CA GLY A 175 6.75 -10.16 2.99
C GLY A 175 6.36 -8.68 3.04
N CYS A 176 5.99 -8.16 4.21
CA CYS A 176 5.69 -6.74 4.38
C CYS A 176 6.89 -5.88 3.97
N GLN A 177 6.61 -4.78 3.26
CA GLN A 177 7.62 -3.80 2.85
C GLN A 177 7.16 -2.38 3.16
N ALA A 178 8.11 -1.51 3.48
CA ALA A 178 7.94 -0.08 3.52
C ALA A 178 8.38 0.55 2.19
N VAL A 179 7.81 1.70 1.85
CA VAL A 179 8.15 2.47 0.65
C VAL A 179 8.80 3.79 1.08
N SER A 180 10.09 3.93 0.79
CA SER A 180 10.84 5.16 1.05
C SER A 180 10.80 6.05 -0.18
N VAL A 181 10.38 7.30 -0.01
CA VAL A 181 10.16 8.27 -1.10
C VAL A 181 10.99 9.52 -0.84
N ASN A 182 11.82 9.91 -1.82
CA ASN A 182 12.60 11.14 -1.76
C ASN A 182 11.71 12.36 -1.96
N THR A 183 11.68 13.28 -0.98
CA THR A 183 10.88 14.52 -1.05
C THR A 183 11.73 15.75 -0.82
N SER A 184 11.19 16.95 -1.08
CA SER A 184 11.89 18.21 -0.81
C SER A 184 12.21 18.46 0.67
N LYS A 185 11.62 17.68 1.58
CA LYS A 185 11.83 17.79 3.03
C LYS A 185 12.61 16.59 3.61
N GLY A 186 13.20 15.75 2.74
CA GLY A 186 13.87 14.52 3.10
C GLY A 186 13.07 13.28 2.70
N LYS A 187 13.47 12.12 3.19
CA LYS A 187 12.79 10.85 2.91
C LYS A 187 11.51 10.73 3.74
N VAL A 188 10.42 10.37 3.08
CA VAL A 188 9.15 9.93 3.68
C VAL A 188 9.08 8.43 3.56
N VAL A 189 8.63 7.74 4.61
CA VAL A 189 8.42 6.28 4.61
C VAL A 189 6.94 5.99 4.83
N ILE A 190 6.39 5.14 3.97
CA ILE A 190 5.01 4.64 4.00
C ILE A 190 5.05 3.17 4.35
#